data_c77243e6ea4ea0fe52e5b071e9a88dc1
#
_entry.id   c77243e6ea4ea0fe52e5b071e9a88dc1
#
_cell.length_a   1.000
_cell.length_b   1.000
_cell.length_c   1.000
_cell.angle_alpha   90.00
_cell.angle_beta   90.00
_cell.angle_gamma   90.00
#
_symmetry.space_group_name_H-M   'P 1'
#
loop_
_entity.id
_entity.type
_entity.pdbx_description
1 polymer ?
#
loop_
_entity_poly.entity_id
_entity_poly.type
_entity_poly.pdbx_seq_one_letter_code
_entity_poly.pdbx_strand_id
1 'polypeptide(L)'
;LAAACGVVMPTMNGVDEEHVISNLDKLSSIPKFNPILDLEGFEAQLKKVGCTFIKQDPEISPVDAKFYKLRQQTGTIPSLPLITGSVLSRKLAEGAEGLVIDVKWGNGSFIKDVEQAKQLARSITRVGRSMKRRCVALVTDMNQPLGDTVGTGLEIKEAIELLKGEGPEDLQELVLKLGMEIVRLAGVAGSTLSAKQTVQRHLKDGSALQKFKDMIEAQGGDTSVIDDPDKFPTAKHVRKLPAPKRGYVHTINAGMIAEGVQKLAMKKNGKYDPAVGVSEIKKVGTQVKQGEPLMMIHYNDEAKMEEALEYLKTAYRLAPKRPNPPELIVERVA
;
A
#
# COMPACT_ATOMS: atom_id res chain seq x y z
N LEU A 1 2.24 12.52 3.20
CA LEU A 1 3.33 12.91 4.10
C LEU A 1 4.43 13.67 3.37
N ALA A 2 5.05 13.12 2.30
CA ALA A 2 6.11 13.80 1.55
C ALA A 2 5.65 15.14 0.93
N ALA A 3 4.42 15.21 0.44
CA ALA A 3 3.84 16.44 -0.09
C ALA A 3 3.65 17.52 0.99
N ALA A 4 3.33 17.15 2.22
CA ALA A 4 3.29 18.07 3.35
C ALA A 4 4.69 18.65 3.66
N CYS A 5 5.75 17.87 3.39
CA CYS A 5 7.13 18.36 3.51
C CYS A 5 7.59 19.27 2.35
N GLY A 6 6.71 19.60 1.39
CA GLY A 6 7.00 20.49 0.26
C GLY A 6 7.53 19.76 -0.99
N VAL A 7 7.47 18.43 -1.03
CA VAL A 7 7.85 17.66 -2.24
C VAL A 7 6.64 17.51 -3.16
N VAL A 8 6.81 17.81 -4.45
CA VAL A 8 5.75 17.55 -5.44
C VAL A 8 5.67 16.05 -5.70
N MET A 9 4.48 15.47 -5.49
CA MET A 9 4.24 14.01 -5.56
C MET A 9 3.20 13.68 -6.63
N PRO A 10 3.59 13.57 -7.90
CA PRO A 10 2.73 13.03 -8.94
C PRO A 10 2.61 11.52 -8.73
N THR A 11 1.39 11.00 -8.62
CA THR A 11 1.17 9.57 -8.45
C THR A 11 0.14 9.07 -9.44
N MET A 12 0.60 8.28 -10.40
CA MET A 12 -0.24 7.56 -11.36
C MET A 12 -0.16 6.07 -11.07
N ASN A 13 -1.32 5.44 -10.95
CA ASN A 13 -1.43 4.00 -10.68
C ASN A 13 -1.91 3.26 -11.93
N GLY A 14 -1.30 2.10 -12.19
CA GLY A 14 -1.75 1.20 -13.24
C GLY A 14 -3.19 0.75 -13.00
N VAL A 15 -3.87 0.44 -14.08
CA VAL A 15 -5.20 -0.14 -14.11
C VAL A 15 -5.03 -1.62 -14.39
N ASP A 16 -5.89 -2.46 -13.78
CA ASP A 16 -6.01 -3.89 -14.09
C ASP A 16 -4.92 -4.80 -13.48
N GLU A 17 -4.61 -4.61 -12.23
CA GLU A 17 -4.05 -5.71 -11.43
C GLU A 17 -5.23 -6.61 -11.01
N GLU A 18 -5.70 -7.49 -11.91
CA GLU A 18 -6.91 -8.32 -11.74
C GLU A 18 -6.93 -9.17 -10.44
N HIS A 19 -5.80 -9.25 -9.74
CA HIS A 19 -5.64 -10.11 -8.57
C HIS A 19 -5.27 -9.37 -7.29
N VAL A 20 -5.20 -8.03 -7.30
CA VAL A 20 -4.81 -7.23 -6.14
C VAL A 20 -5.69 -6.00 -6.03
N ILE A 21 -6.25 -5.78 -4.84
CA ILE A 21 -6.96 -4.52 -4.52
C ILE A 21 -5.97 -3.37 -4.64
N SER A 22 -6.15 -2.52 -5.63
CA SER A 22 -5.23 -1.41 -5.94
C SER A 22 -5.38 -0.25 -4.93
N ASN A 23 -4.40 0.64 -4.91
CA ASN A 23 -4.51 1.87 -4.11
C ASN A 23 -5.65 2.78 -4.58
N LEU A 24 -5.99 2.74 -5.87
CA LEU A 24 -7.15 3.47 -6.38
C LEU A 24 -8.47 2.90 -5.86
N ASP A 25 -8.58 1.57 -5.74
CA ASP A 25 -9.76 0.93 -5.14
C ASP A 25 -9.91 1.34 -3.68
N LYS A 26 -8.80 1.45 -2.94
CA LYS A 26 -8.79 1.92 -1.56
C LYS A 26 -9.26 3.37 -1.48
N LEU A 27 -8.69 4.28 -2.26
CA LEU A 27 -9.11 5.69 -2.29
C LEU A 27 -10.56 5.87 -2.79
N SER A 28 -11.04 4.98 -3.68
CA SER A 28 -12.44 4.96 -4.13
C SER A 28 -13.43 4.59 -3.03
N SER A 29 -12.96 4.14 -1.85
CA SER A 29 -13.80 4.00 -0.65
C SER A 29 -14.22 5.35 -0.05
N ILE A 30 -13.49 6.42 -0.37
CA ILE A 30 -13.86 7.80 -0.02
C ILE A 30 -14.98 8.24 -0.96
N PRO A 31 -16.15 8.66 -0.44
CA PRO A 31 -17.28 9.06 -1.27
C PRO A 31 -16.90 10.18 -2.26
N LYS A 32 -17.38 10.07 -3.48
CA LYS A 32 -17.18 11.04 -4.58
C LYS A 32 -15.73 11.23 -5.04
N PHE A 33 -14.73 10.55 -4.48
CA PHE A 33 -13.36 10.66 -4.96
C PHE A 33 -13.26 10.28 -6.44
N ASN A 34 -12.68 11.19 -7.24
CA ASN A 34 -12.46 11.00 -8.68
C ASN A 34 -10.97 10.78 -8.98
N PRO A 35 -10.57 9.55 -9.35
CA PRO A 35 -9.19 9.27 -9.75
C PRO A 35 -8.89 9.62 -11.23
N ILE A 36 -9.86 10.15 -11.98
CA ILE A 36 -9.70 10.44 -13.40
C ILE A 36 -9.51 11.94 -13.56
N LEU A 37 -8.31 12.34 -13.94
CA LEU A 37 -7.98 13.70 -14.35
C LEU A 37 -7.36 13.64 -15.74
N ASP A 38 -7.66 14.60 -16.58
CA ASP A 38 -6.92 14.86 -17.79
C ASP A 38 -5.56 15.52 -17.48
N LEU A 39 -4.71 15.68 -18.50
CA LEU A 39 -3.37 16.22 -18.29
C LEU A 39 -3.40 17.65 -17.73
N GLU A 40 -4.33 18.48 -18.16
CA GLU A 40 -4.46 19.87 -17.66
C GLU A 40 -4.88 19.88 -16.18
N GLY A 41 -5.87 19.08 -15.81
CA GLY A 41 -6.31 18.91 -14.42
C GLY A 41 -5.23 18.33 -13.51
N PHE A 42 -4.46 17.36 -14.01
CA PHE A 42 -3.31 16.77 -13.31
C PHE A 42 -2.24 17.83 -13.02
N GLU A 43 -1.82 18.60 -14.04
CA GLU A 43 -0.83 19.67 -13.87
C GLU A 43 -1.35 20.80 -12.94
N ALA A 44 -2.60 21.21 -13.09
CA ALA A 44 -3.20 22.26 -12.28
C ALA A 44 -3.25 21.84 -10.80
N GLN A 45 -3.62 20.58 -10.51
CA GLN A 45 -3.65 20.09 -9.15
C GLN A 45 -2.23 19.99 -8.55
N LEU A 46 -1.25 19.51 -9.30
CA LEU A 46 0.15 19.46 -8.83
C LEU A 46 0.67 20.86 -8.50
N LYS A 47 0.35 21.87 -9.31
CA LYS A 47 0.72 23.27 -9.04
C LYS A 47 0.02 23.83 -7.79
N LYS A 48 -1.25 23.49 -7.57
CA LYS A 48 -2.08 24.02 -6.48
C LYS A 48 -1.87 23.29 -5.15
N VAL A 49 -1.86 21.94 -5.20
CA VAL A 49 -1.89 21.08 -4.00
C VAL A 49 -0.55 20.43 -3.73
N GLY A 50 0.26 20.19 -4.78
CA GLY A 50 1.56 19.52 -4.68
C GLY A 50 1.49 17.99 -4.72
N CYS A 51 0.31 17.40 -4.78
CA CYS A 51 0.15 15.94 -4.94
C CYS A 51 -1.15 15.58 -5.66
N THR A 52 -1.10 14.41 -6.32
CA THR A 52 -2.26 13.79 -6.99
C THR A 52 -2.24 12.30 -6.79
N PHE A 53 -3.40 11.66 -6.97
CA PHE A 53 -3.50 10.22 -7.03
C PHE A 53 -4.47 9.82 -8.15
N ILE A 54 -3.94 9.53 -9.34
CA ILE A 54 -4.75 9.32 -10.54
C ILE A 54 -4.62 7.90 -11.09
N LYS A 55 -5.65 7.52 -11.85
CA LYS A 55 -5.65 6.36 -12.73
C LYS A 55 -4.70 6.63 -13.90
N GLN A 56 -3.95 5.58 -14.30
CA GLN A 56 -3.09 5.67 -15.47
C GLN A 56 -3.92 6.08 -16.71
N ASP A 57 -3.50 7.18 -17.31
CA ASP A 57 -4.04 7.62 -18.60
C ASP A 57 -3.25 6.94 -19.73
N PRO A 58 -3.94 6.28 -20.69
CA PRO A 58 -3.29 5.72 -21.87
C PRO A 58 -2.52 6.74 -22.73
N GLU A 59 -2.87 8.03 -22.65
CA GLU A 59 -2.16 9.08 -23.39
C GLU A 59 -0.80 9.40 -22.76
N ILE A 60 -0.68 9.25 -21.41
CA ILE A 60 0.57 9.53 -20.69
C ILE A 60 1.58 8.38 -20.83
N SER A 61 1.12 7.13 -20.84
CA SER A 61 2.01 5.95 -20.94
C SER A 61 1.42 4.85 -21.83
N PRO A 62 1.20 5.10 -23.13
CA PRO A 62 0.45 4.19 -24.00
C PRO A 62 1.15 2.86 -24.26
N VAL A 63 2.47 2.87 -24.29
CA VAL A 63 3.27 1.66 -24.57
C VAL A 63 3.22 0.71 -23.38
N ASP A 64 3.36 1.22 -22.15
CA ASP A 64 3.33 0.38 -20.94
C ASP A 64 1.96 -0.31 -20.78
N ALA A 65 0.86 0.40 -21.01
CA ALA A 65 -0.48 -0.18 -20.94
C ALA A 65 -0.66 -1.37 -21.91
N LYS A 66 -0.15 -1.25 -23.15
CA LYS A 66 -0.18 -2.34 -24.15
C LYS A 66 0.71 -3.51 -23.75
N PHE A 67 1.94 -3.21 -23.29
CA PHE A 67 2.88 -4.24 -22.84
C PHE A 67 2.37 -4.97 -21.60
N TYR A 68 1.77 -4.28 -20.65
CA TYR A 68 1.23 -4.90 -19.45
C TYR A 68 0.14 -5.92 -19.78
N LYS A 69 -0.81 -5.54 -20.66
CA LYS A 69 -1.85 -6.45 -21.17
C LYS A 69 -1.26 -7.68 -21.88
N LEU A 70 -0.23 -7.48 -22.70
CA LEU A 70 0.46 -8.59 -23.36
C LEU A 70 1.15 -9.51 -22.35
N ARG A 71 1.78 -8.95 -21.31
CA ARG A 71 2.45 -9.71 -20.24
C ARG A 71 1.47 -10.56 -19.45
N GLN A 72 0.26 -10.09 -19.19
CA GLN A 72 -0.81 -10.90 -18.59
C GLN A 72 -1.14 -12.12 -19.45
N GLN A 73 -1.30 -11.93 -20.76
CA GLN A 73 -1.62 -13.02 -21.70
C GLN A 73 -0.49 -14.03 -21.87
N THR A 74 0.76 -13.61 -21.75
CA THR A 74 1.96 -14.42 -21.95
C THR A 74 2.56 -15.00 -20.65
N GLY A 75 1.96 -14.70 -19.48
CA GLY A 75 2.47 -15.15 -18.20
C GLY A 75 3.84 -14.54 -17.81
N THR A 76 4.21 -13.37 -18.38
CA THR A 76 5.52 -12.74 -18.17
C THR A 76 5.48 -11.59 -17.15
N ILE A 77 4.43 -11.49 -16.35
CA ILE A 77 4.32 -10.49 -15.27
C ILE A 77 5.53 -10.53 -14.33
N PRO A 78 6.03 -11.70 -13.85
CA PRO A 78 7.14 -11.75 -12.89
C PRO A 78 8.54 -11.55 -13.49
N SER A 79 8.66 -11.21 -14.77
CA SER A 79 9.94 -10.94 -15.43
C SER A 79 10.59 -9.67 -14.89
N LEU A 80 11.75 -9.76 -14.22
CA LEU A 80 12.43 -8.62 -13.60
C LEU A 80 12.77 -7.48 -14.58
N PRO A 81 13.29 -7.76 -15.81
CA PRO A 81 13.52 -6.70 -16.80
C PRO A 81 12.24 -5.98 -17.23
N LEU A 82 11.15 -6.72 -17.40
CA LEU A 82 9.86 -6.15 -17.80
C LEU A 82 9.21 -5.36 -16.66
N ILE A 83 9.36 -5.79 -15.41
CA ILE A 83 8.93 -5.01 -14.24
C ILE A 83 9.72 -3.70 -14.18
N THR A 84 11.05 -3.77 -14.35
CA THR A 84 11.92 -2.57 -14.36
C THR A 84 11.48 -1.56 -15.41
N GLY A 85 11.23 -2.00 -16.64
CA GLY A 85 10.77 -1.14 -17.73
C GLY A 85 9.39 -0.54 -17.46
N SER A 86 8.43 -1.34 -17.00
CA SER A 86 7.06 -0.91 -16.71
C SER A 86 7.02 0.12 -15.57
N VAL A 87 7.72 -0.12 -14.45
CA VAL A 87 7.76 0.83 -13.33
C VAL A 87 8.39 2.14 -13.76
N LEU A 88 9.57 2.10 -14.40
CA LEU A 88 10.29 3.30 -14.77
C LEU A 88 9.59 4.11 -15.87
N SER A 89 9.01 3.47 -16.89
CA SER A 89 8.32 4.19 -17.95
C SER A 89 7.17 5.05 -17.42
N ARG A 90 6.37 4.52 -16.50
CA ARG A 90 5.28 5.29 -15.86
C ARG A 90 5.81 6.45 -15.05
N LYS A 91 6.79 6.20 -14.18
CA LYS A 91 7.35 7.23 -13.30
C LYS A 91 8.11 8.33 -14.06
N LEU A 92 8.72 8.00 -15.18
CA LEU A 92 9.33 8.98 -16.06
C LEU A 92 8.29 9.80 -16.84
N ALA A 93 7.20 9.16 -17.27
CA ALA A 93 6.08 9.84 -17.93
C ALA A 93 5.36 10.83 -17.00
N GLU A 94 5.30 10.55 -15.68
CA GLU A 94 4.81 11.48 -14.65
C GLU A 94 5.71 12.73 -14.47
N GLY A 95 6.88 12.78 -15.11
CA GLY A 95 7.85 13.87 -14.97
C GLY A 95 8.71 13.80 -13.70
N ALA A 96 8.72 12.67 -12.98
CA ALA A 96 9.46 12.54 -11.73
C ALA A 96 10.97 12.71 -11.93
N GLU A 97 11.59 13.62 -11.15
CA GLU A 97 13.06 13.85 -11.16
C GLU A 97 13.81 12.92 -10.21
N GLY A 98 13.10 12.41 -9.20
CA GLY A 98 13.62 11.48 -8.21
C GLY A 98 12.63 10.37 -7.92
N LEU A 99 13.12 9.17 -7.64
CA LEU A 99 12.32 7.98 -7.39
C LEU A 99 12.76 7.30 -6.10
N VAL A 100 11.80 7.06 -5.22
CA VAL A 100 11.95 6.14 -4.08
C VAL A 100 11.01 4.96 -4.32
N ILE A 101 11.59 3.79 -4.51
CA ILE A 101 10.87 2.57 -4.88
C ILE A 101 10.84 1.61 -3.69
N ASP A 102 9.66 1.19 -3.30
CA ASP A 102 9.44 0.13 -2.34
C ASP A 102 9.31 -1.20 -3.08
N VAL A 103 10.31 -2.07 -2.98
CA VAL A 103 10.37 -3.39 -3.62
C VAL A 103 9.94 -4.45 -2.62
N LYS A 104 8.69 -4.90 -2.73
CA LYS A 104 8.12 -5.93 -1.86
C LYS A 104 8.63 -7.32 -2.21
N TRP A 105 8.96 -8.13 -1.18
CA TRP A 105 9.25 -9.55 -1.31
C TRP A 105 8.51 -10.37 -0.27
N GLY A 106 8.27 -11.64 -0.54
CA GLY A 106 7.63 -12.55 0.41
C GLY A 106 6.34 -13.17 -0.11
N ASN A 107 5.64 -13.85 0.75
CA ASN A 107 4.46 -14.65 0.36
C ASN A 107 3.26 -13.79 -0.11
N GLY A 108 3.19 -12.52 0.25
CA GLY A 108 2.20 -11.55 -0.25
C GLY A 108 2.61 -10.84 -1.54
N SER A 109 3.87 -10.98 -1.99
CA SER A 109 4.39 -10.32 -3.19
C SER A 109 4.45 -11.27 -4.39
N PHE A 110 4.56 -10.71 -5.61
CA PHE A 110 4.93 -11.47 -6.81
C PHE A 110 6.35 -12.03 -6.70
N ILE A 111 7.25 -11.32 -6.03
CA ILE A 111 8.64 -11.72 -5.82
C ILE A 111 8.71 -12.46 -4.48
N LYS A 112 8.90 -13.79 -4.55
CA LYS A 112 8.92 -14.65 -3.36
C LYS A 112 10.32 -14.74 -2.71
N ASP A 113 11.35 -14.50 -3.48
CA ASP A 113 12.75 -14.64 -3.08
C ASP A 113 13.40 -13.27 -2.83
N VAL A 114 14.08 -13.11 -1.71
CA VAL A 114 14.70 -11.84 -1.30
C VAL A 114 15.85 -11.42 -2.21
N GLU A 115 16.61 -12.37 -2.76
CA GLU A 115 17.71 -12.06 -3.67
C GLU A 115 17.20 -11.57 -5.03
N GLN A 116 16.07 -12.11 -5.50
CA GLN A 116 15.39 -11.58 -6.69
C GLN A 116 14.87 -10.15 -6.44
N ALA A 117 14.34 -9.85 -5.25
CA ALA A 117 13.92 -8.49 -4.89
C ALA A 117 15.12 -7.51 -4.87
N LYS A 118 16.25 -7.92 -4.31
CA LYS A 118 17.51 -7.14 -4.36
C LYS A 118 18.00 -6.93 -5.80
N GLN A 119 17.91 -7.95 -6.65
CA GLN A 119 18.25 -7.83 -8.07
C GLN A 119 17.33 -6.83 -8.78
N LEU A 120 16.02 -6.87 -8.52
CA LEU A 120 15.07 -5.90 -9.06
C LEU A 120 15.40 -4.48 -8.59
N ALA A 121 15.64 -4.29 -7.28
CA ALA A 121 16.02 -3.00 -6.71
C ALA A 121 17.27 -2.42 -7.39
N ARG A 122 18.30 -3.24 -7.57
CA ARG A 122 19.55 -2.86 -8.29
C ARG A 122 19.29 -2.56 -9.77
N SER A 123 18.42 -3.33 -10.44
CA SER A 123 18.02 -3.09 -11.83
C SER A 123 17.33 -1.73 -11.98
N ILE A 124 16.31 -1.47 -11.15
CA ILE A 124 15.55 -0.20 -11.17
C ILE A 124 16.46 0.99 -10.88
N THR A 125 17.31 0.93 -9.85
CA THR A 125 18.19 2.04 -9.50
C THR A 125 19.24 2.30 -10.58
N ARG A 126 19.84 1.24 -11.17
CA ARG A 126 20.80 1.35 -12.26
C ARG A 126 20.19 1.98 -13.51
N VAL A 127 19.03 1.48 -13.95
CA VAL A 127 18.34 2.02 -15.15
C VAL A 127 17.83 3.43 -14.88
N GLY A 128 17.26 3.71 -13.72
CA GLY A 128 16.85 5.06 -13.34
C GLY A 128 17.99 6.08 -13.42
N ARG A 129 19.18 5.70 -12.95
CA ARG A 129 20.39 6.55 -13.07
C ARG A 129 20.85 6.74 -14.51
N SER A 130 20.80 5.69 -15.34
CA SER A 130 21.14 5.83 -16.76
C SER A 130 20.21 6.80 -17.48
N MET A 131 18.98 6.95 -16.98
CA MET A 131 17.99 7.94 -17.42
C MET A 131 18.13 9.31 -16.72
N LYS A 132 19.27 9.54 -16.03
CA LYS A 132 19.59 10.76 -15.29
C LYS A 132 18.60 11.11 -14.18
N ARG A 133 17.98 10.09 -13.57
CA ARG A 133 17.09 10.26 -12.41
C ARG A 133 17.77 9.81 -11.12
N ARG A 134 17.55 10.57 -10.05
CA ARG A 134 17.94 10.14 -8.72
C ARG A 134 17.04 8.99 -8.29
N CYS A 135 17.59 7.84 -7.91
CA CYS A 135 16.78 6.66 -7.63
C CYS A 135 17.32 5.93 -6.39
N VAL A 136 16.43 5.65 -5.47
CA VAL A 136 16.65 4.82 -4.28
C VAL A 136 15.58 3.74 -4.23
N ALA A 137 15.96 2.52 -3.89
CA ALA A 137 15.01 1.44 -3.64
C ALA A 137 15.20 0.88 -2.22
N LEU A 138 14.09 0.57 -1.55
CA LEU A 138 14.06 -0.21 -0.32
C LEU A 138 13.48 -1.59 -0.62
N VAL A 139 14.16 -2.64 -0.18
CA VAL A 139 13.64 -4.02 -0.22
C VAL A 139 12.93 -4.28 1.09
N THR A 140 11.62 -4.56 1.04
CA THR A 140 10.78 -4.63 2.22
C THR A 140 10.01 -5.94 2.31
N ASP A 141 9.80 -6.43 3.53
CA ASP A 141 9.09 -7.68 3.80
C ASP A 141 7.59 -7.59 3.54
N MET A 142 7.04 -8.61 2.90
CA MET A 142 5.60 -8.83 2.71
C MET A 142 5.20 -10.27 3.06
N ASN A 143 5.87 -10.88 4.06
CA ASN A 143 5.51 -12.19 4.59
C ASN A 143 4.40 -12.12 5.64
N GLN A 144 3.99 -10.92 6.00
CA GLN A 144 2.78 -10.62 6.77
C GLN A 144 2.18 -9.31 6.24
N PRO A 145 0.90 -9.01 6.45
CA PRO A 145 0.32 -7.72 6.11
C PRO A 145 1.06 -6.58 6.81
N LEU A 146 1.26 -5.47 6.12
CA LEU A 146 1.71 -4.21 6.71
C LEU A 146 0.50 -3.53 7.34
N GLY A 147 0.64 -3.01 8.55
CA GLY A 147 -0.50 -2.52 9.33
C GLY A 147 -1.39 -3.65 9.85
N ASP A 148 -2.46 -3.33 10.52
CA ASP A 148 -3.35 -4.26 11.22
C ASP A 148 -4.65 -4.53 10.48
N THR A 149 -4.81 -3.96 9.27
CA THR A 149 -6.03 -4.08 8.47
C THR A 149 -5.74 -4.51 7.04
N VAL A 150 -6.70 -5.21 6.41
CA VAL A 150 -6.74 -5.46 4.96
C VAL A 150 -8.19 -5.32 4.49
N GLY A 151 -8.43 -4.40 3.56
CA GLY A 151 -9.74 -4.06 3.00
C GLY A 151 -9.81 -2.59 2.65
N THR A 152 -10.50 -2.22 1.56
CA THR A 152 -10.38 -0.88 0.97
C THR A 152 -10.67 0.25 1.96
N GLY A 153 -11.81 0.24 2.62
CA GLY A 153 -12.17 1.27 3.59
C GLY A 153 -11.42 1.17 4.91
N LEU A 154 -11.11 -0.06 5.36
CA LEU A 154 -10.37 -0.28 6.60
C LEU A 154 -8.94 0.25 6.50
N GLU A 155 -8.26 0.01 5.36
CA GLU A 155 -6.90 0.52 5.14
C GLU A 155 -6.87 2.06 4.99
N ILE A 156 -7.90 2.68 4.44
CA ILE A 156 -7.98 4.15 4.42
C ILE A 156 -8.19 4.72 5.83
N LYS A 157 -9.01 4.07 6.66
CA LYS A 157 -9.14 4.46 8.08
C LYS A 157 -7.79 4.37 8.80
N GLU A 158 -7.08 3.26 8.64
CA GLU A 158 -5.74 3.06 9.22
C GLU A 158 -4.73 4.10 8.69
N ALA A 159 -4.77 4.45 7.41
CA ALA A 159 -3.94 5.51 6.83
C ALA A 159 -4.27 6.90 7.42
N ILE A 160 -5.54 7.20 7.69
CA ILE A 160 -5.96 8.42 8.37
C ILE A 160 -5.41 8.46 9.81
N GLU A 161 -5.50 7.36 10.55
CA GLU A 161 -4.93 7.27 11.90
C GLU A 161 -3.40 7.46 11.88
N LEU A 162 -2.71 6.85 10.90
CA LEU A 162 -1.29 7.09 10.69
C LEU A 162 -0.99 8.60 10.46
N LEU A 163 -1.79 9.27 9.64
CA LEU A 163 -1.60 10.71 9.36
C LEU A 163 -1.94 11.61 10.56
N LYS A 164 -2.65 11.09 11.56
CA LYS A 164 -2.83 11.72 12.88
C LYS A 164 -1.65 11.48 13.83
N GLY A 165 -0.67 10.64 13.42
CA GLY A 165 0.49 10.25 14.22
C GLY A 165 0.25 9.00 15.07
N GLU A 166 -0.82 8.28 14.81
CA GLU A 166 -1.23 7.04 15.45
C GLU A 166 -1.03 5.85 14.49
N GLY A 167 -1.59 4.67 14.82
CA GLY A 167 -1.56 3.51 13.92
C GLY A 167 -0.43 2.51 14.21
N PRO A 168 -0.39 1.39 13.45
CA PRO A 168 0.53 0.28 13.69
C PRO A 168 2.01 0.67 13.54
N GLU A 169 2.86 0.13 14.42
CA GLU A 169 4.30 0.47 14.47
C GLU A 169 5.03 0.14 13.16
N ASP A 170 4.75 -1.00 12.55
CA ASP A 170 5.38 -1.43 11.29
C ASP A 170 5.01 -0.49 10.13
N LEU A 171 3.76 -0.05 10.07
CA LEU A 171 3.29 0.91 9.07
C LEU A 171 3.96 2.28 9.28
N GLN A 172 4.03 2.74 10.53
CA GLN A 172 4.73 3.98 10.89
C GLN A 172 6.22 3.91 10.49
N GLU A 173 6.91 2.81 10.83
CA GLU A 173 8.32 2.61 10.51
C GLU A 173 8.57 2.75 9.00
N LEU A 174 7.79 2.03 8.18
CA LEU A 174 7.97 2.05 6.74
C LEU A 174 7.67 3.43 6.14
N VAL A 175 6.55 4.04 6.52
CA VAL A 175 6.14 5.35 6.00
C VAL A 175 7.14 6.45 6.38
N LEU A 176 7.66 6.44 7.60
CA LEU A 176 8.71 7.35 8.02
C LEU A 176 9.99 7.12 7.21
N LYS A 177 10.39 5.88 7.00
CA LYS A 177 11.61 5.57 6.23
C LYS A 177 11.50 5.99 4.77
N LEU A 178 10.40 5.68 4.10
CA LEU A 178 10.12 6.11 2.73
C LEU A 178 10.07 7.64 2.65
N GLY A 179 9.37 8.30 3.57
CA GLY A 179 9.30 9.75 3.66
C GLY A 179 10.67 10.40 3.82
N MET A 180 11.52 9.86 4.69
CA MET A 180 12.90 10.34 4.86
C MET A 180 13.73 10.21 3.58
N GLU A 181 13.64 9.10 2.84
CA GLU A 181 14.34 8.95 1.56
C GLU A 181 13.82 9.94 0.52
N ILE A 182 12.50 10.17 0.46
CA ILE A 182 11.88 11.13 -0.47
C ILE A 182 12.36 12.56 -0.18
N VAL A 183 12.27 13.04 1.06
CA VAL A 183 12.66 14.42 1.40
C VAL A 183 14.16 14.66 1.26
N ARG A 184 14.99 13.64 1.48
CA ARG A 184 16.44 13.71 1.18
C ARG A 184 16.71 13.76 -0.31
N LEU A 185 16.04 12.91 -1.08
CA LEU A 185 16.20 12.85 -2.53
C LEU A 185 15.74 14.16 -3.18
N ALA A 186 14.68 14.77 -2.65
CA ALA A 186 14.17 16.06 -3.10
C ALA A 186 15.03 17.26 -2.68
N GLY A 187 16.02 17.06 -1.80
CA GLY A 187 16.86 18.14 -1.30
C GLY A 187 16.22 19.02 -0.21
N VAL A 188 15.05 18.60 0.32
CA VAL A 188 14.36 19.29 1.42
C VAL A 188 15.14 19.11 2.73
N ALA A 189 15.85 18.01 2.90
CA ALA A 189 16.65 17.72 4.08
C ALA A 189 18.07 17.29 3.69
N GLY A 190 19.09 17.94 4.26
CA GLY A 190 20.50 17.68 3.95
C GLY A 190 21.10 16.47 4.69
N SER A 191 20.45 15.95 5.73
CA SER A 191 20.94 14.82 6.53
C SER A 191 19.81 13.85 6.89
N THR A 192 20.19 12.63 7.29
CA THR A 192 19.20 11.64 7.77
C THR A 192 18.47 12.13 9.02
N LEU A 193 19.17 12.83 9.92
CA LEU A 193 18.57 13.37 11.13
C LEU A 193 17.55 14.47 10.81
N SER A 194 17.91 15.44 9.94
CA SER A 194 17.00 16.50 9.53
C SER A 194 15.80 15.95 8.75
N ALA A 195 15.98 14.93 7.93
CA ALA A 195 14.89 14.26 7.23
C ALA A 195 13.90 13.61 8.22
N LYS A 196 14.42 12.89 9.23
CA LYS A 196 13.60 12.29 10.28
C LYS A 196 12.78 13.36 11.03
N GLN A 197 13.42 14.43 11.45
CA GLN A 197 12.77 15.53 12.16
C GLN A 197 11.69 16.21 11.30
N THR A 198 11.97 16.44 10.02
CA THR A 198 11.01 17.05 9.08
C THR A 198 9.78 16.17 8.93
N VAL A 199 9.96 14.89 8.60
CA VAL A 199 8.85 13.95 8.38
C VAL A 199 8.03 13.75 9.66
N GLN A 200 8.68 13.55 10.82
CA GLN A 200 7.99 13.39 12.10
C GLN A 200 7.22 14.65 12.52
N ARG A 201 7.74 15.84 12.25
CA ARG A 201 7.04 17.09 12.54
C ARG A 201 5.71 17.14 11.80
N HIS A 202 5.68 16.87 10.49
CA HIS A 202 4.46 16.97 9.68
C HIS A 202 3.41 15.89 10.00
N LEU A 203 3.79 14.77 10.62
CA LEU A 203 2.83 13.86 11.22
C LEU A 203 2.24 14.43 12.53
N LYS A 204 3.11 15.01 13.40
CA LYS A 204 2.70 15.47 14.71
C LYS A 204 1.89 16.76 14.69
N ASP A 205 2.17 17.67 13.77
CA ASP A 205 1.49 18.98 13.68
C ASP A 205 0.19 18.94 12.86
N GLY A 206 -0.19 17.76 12.32
CA GLY A 206 -1.41 17.55 11.55
C GLY A 206 -1.33 18.02 10.09
N SER A 207 -0.22 18.59 9.65
CA SER A 207 -0.08 19.11 8.28
C SER A 207 -0.09 18.00 7.23
N ALA A 208 0.33 16.78 7.58
CA ALA A 208 0.24 15.62 6.71
C ALA A 208 -1.22 15.20 6.47
N LEU A 209 -2.05 15.20 7.52
CA LEU A 209 -3.49 14.93 7.41
C LEU A 209 -4.18 16.02 6.58
N GLN A 210 -3.84 17.31 6.84
CA GLN A 210 -4.40 18.41 6.07
C GLN A 210 -4.05 18.29 4.58
N LYS A 211 -2.81 17.95 4.25
CA LYS A 211 -2.38 17.72 2.86
C LYS A 211 -3.15 16.58 2.18
N PHE A 212 -3.48 15.52 2.93
CA PHE A 212 -4.33 14.46 2.41
C PHE A 212 -5.75 14.95 2.13
N LYS A 213 -6.34 15.74 3.03
CA LYS A 213 -7.65 16.38 2.79
C LYS A 213 -7.64 17.26 1.56
N ASP A 214 -6.63 18.15 1.43
CA ASP A 214 -6.50 19.04 0.27
C ASP A 214 -6.47 18.26 -1.05
N MET A 215 -5.78 17.11 -1.08
CA MET A 215 -5.72 16.23 -2.24
C MET A 215 -7.08 15.59 -2.54
N ILE A 216 -7.75 15.04 -1.53
CA ILE A 216 -9.06 14.40 -1.67
C ILE A 216 -10.11 15.42 -2.14
N GLU A 217 -10.14 16.61 -1.55
CA GLU A 217 -11.05 17.71 -1.93
C GLU A 217 -10.81 18.15 -3.38
N ALA A 218 -9.54 18.32 -3.78
CA ALA A 218 -9.18 18.71 -5.15
C ALA A 218 -9.62 17.68 -6.19
N GLN A 219 -9.76 16.41 -5.81
CA GLN A 219 -10.29 15.33 -6.63
C GLN A 219 -11.79 15.05 -6.37
N GLY A 220 -12.52 16.01 -5.78
CA GLY A 220 -13.96 15.96 -5.57
C GLY A 220 -14.44 15.03 -4.48
N GLY A 221 -13.53 14.43 -3.70
CA GLY A 221 -13.85 13.52 -2.61
C GLY A 221 -14.45 14.22 -1.40
N ASP A 222 -15.31 13.50 -0.67
CA ASP A 222 -15.92 13.98 0.56
C ASP A 222 -14.94 13.86 1.74
N THR A 223 -14.38 14.98 2.17
CA THR A 223 -13.42 15.03 3.28
C THR A 223 -14.04 14.83 4.64
N SER A 224 -15.38 14.87 4.76
CA SER A 224 -16.06 14.66 6.05
C SER A 224 -15.79 13.28 6.66
N VAL A 225 -15.48 12.26 5.84
CA VAL A 225 -15.10 10.92 6.30
C VAL A 225 -13.67 10.88 6.86
N ILE A 226 -12.83 11.88 6.54
CA ILE A 226 -11.48 12.00 7.09
C ILE A 226 -11.53 12.63 8.48
N ASP A 227 -12.45 13.59 8.67
CA ASP A 227 -12.70 14.22 9.96
C ASP A 227 -13.38 13.25 10.93
N ASP A 228 -14.28 12.45 10.42
CA ASP A 228 -15.10 11.50 11.16
C ASP A 228 -15.08 10.12 10.44
N PRO A 229 -14.10 9.24 10.77
CA PRO A 229 -13.98 7.93 10.15
C PRO A 229 -15.18 7.00 10.38
N ASP A 230 -16.07 7.30 11.32
CA ASP A 230 -17.28 6.52 11.54
C ASP A 230 -18.32 6.71 10.41
N LYS A 231 -18.15 7.73 9.58
CA LYS A 231 -18.95 7.92 8.36
C LYS A 231 -18.57 6.97 7.21
N PHE A 232 -17.44 6.28 7.29
CA PHE A 232 -17.16 5.22 6.31
C PHE A 232 -18.19 4.10 6.43
N PRO A 233 -18.51 3.45 5.31
CA PRO A 233 -19.37 2.26 5.35
C PRO A 233 -18.83 1.21 6.32
N THR A 234 -19.69 0.66 7.15
CA THR A 234 -19.36 -0.41 8.11
C THR A 234 -20.04 -1.71 7.71
N ALA A 235 -19.40 -2.84 7.98
CA ALA A 235 -19.97 -4.15 7.74
C ALA A 235 -21.11 -4.44 8.69
N LYS A 236 -22.10 -5.20 8.21
CA LYS A 236 -23.26 -5.63 9.02
C LYS A 236 -22.86 -6.60 10.13
N HIS A 237 -21.83 -7.40 9.88
CA HIS A 237 -21.38 -8.47 10.76
C HIS A 237 -19.87 -8.40 10.97
N VAL A 238 -19.45 -8.72 12.19
CA VAL A 238 -18.04 -8.86 12.55
C VAL A 238 -17.88 -10.20 13.27
N ARG A 239 -16.92 -11.02 12.81
CA ARG A 239 -16.64 -12.34 13.38
C ARG A 239 -15.16 -12.49 13.66
N LYS A 240 -14.79 -13.00 14.83
CA LYS A 240 -13.38 -13.32 15.13
C LYS A 240 -12.94 -14.60 14.39
N LEU A 241 -11.71 -14.61 13.90
CA LEU A 241 -11.01 -15.83 13.55
C LEU A 241 -10.27 -16.33 14.79
N PRO A 242 -10.74 -17.41 15.46
CA PRO A 242 -10.16 -17.85 16.74
C PRO A 242 -8.86 -18.62 16.51
N ALA A 243 -7.89 -18.43 17.41
CA ALA A 243 -6.70 -19.27 17.48
C ALA A 243 -7.09 -20.73 17.83
N PRO A 244 -6.66 -21.73 17.05
CA PRO A 244 -7.03 -23.13 17.27
C PRO A 244 -6.38 -23.75 18.53
N LYS A 245 -5.28 -23.16 18.99
CA LYS A 245 -4.52 -23.59 20.17
C LYS A 245 -3.73 -22.44 20.77
N ARG A 246 -3.23 -22.60 21.99
CA ARG A 246 -2.25 -21.67 22.60
C ARG A 246 -0.92 -21.77 21.84
N GLY A 247 -0.25 -20.63 21.62
CA GLY A 247 1.07 -20.58 20.98
C GLY A 247 1.49 -19.16 20.64
N TYR A 248 2.51 -19.07 19.82
CA TYR A 248 2.94 -17.82 19.19
C TYR A 248 2.60 -17.88 17.70
N VAL A 249 2.17 -16.76 17.13
CA VAL A 249 2.07 -16.60 15.69
C VAL A 249 3.47 -16.78 15.11
N HIS A 250 3.68 -17.88 14.38
CA HIS A 250 5.00 -18.26 13.85
C HIS A 250 5.21 -17.75 12.44
N THR A 251 4.21 -17.94 11.58
CA THR A 251 4.18 -17.39 10.23
C THR A 251 2.78 -16.93 9.88
N ILE A 252 2.72 -15.93 9.01
CA ILE A 252 1.51 -15.46 8.37
C ILE A 252 1.70 -15.57 6.86
N ASN A 253 0.64 -15.88 6.14
CA ASN A 253 0.61 -15.80 4.68
C ASN A 253 -0.23 -14.60 4.26
N ALA A 254 0.43 -13.48 3.94
CA ALA A 254 -0.23 -12.25 3.52
C ALA A 254 -1.03 -12.42 2.22
N GLY A 255 -0.55 -13.29 1.29
CA GLY A 255 -1.27 -13.60 0.06
C GLY A 255 -2.61 -14.29 0.33
N MET A 256 -2.65 -15.26 1.25
CA MET A 256 -3.90 -15.93 1.63
C MET A 256 -4.88 -14.97 2.31
N ILE A 257 -4.39 -14.03 3.11
CA ILE A 257 -5.25 -12.98 3.68
C ILE A 257 -5.82 -12.10 2.58
N ALA A 258 -4.99 -11.65 1.63
CA ALA A 258 -5.43 -10.83 0.51
C ALA A 258 -6.49 -11.54 -0.35
N GLU A 259 -6.28 -12.83 -0.67
CA GLU A 259 -7.25 -13.66 -1.41
C GLU A 259 -8.57 -13.80 -0.65
N GLY A 260 -8.52 -14.09 0.65
CA GLY A 260 -9.72 -14.17 1.49
C GLY A 260 -10.49 -12.85 1.53
N VAL A 261 -9.80 -11.71 1.67
CA VAL A 261 -10.42 -10.38 1.63
C VAL A 261 -11.00 -10.07 0.25
N GLN A 262 -10.33 -10.46 -0.83
CA GLN A 262 -10.87 -10.30 -2.18
C GLN A 262 -12.19 -11.05 -2.37
N LYS A 263 -12.31 -12.28 -1.83
CA LYS A 263 -13.57 -13.04 -1.84
C LYS A 263 -14.68 -12.31 -1.09
N LEU A 264 -14.39 -11.72 0.08
CA LEU A 264 -15.35 -10.92 0.83
C LEU A 264 -15.80 -9.67 0.05
N ALA A 265 -14.85 -8.96 -0.55
CA ALA A 265 -15.05 -7.60 -1.02
C ALA A 265 -15.58 -7.51 -2.46
N MET A 266 -15.26 -8.46 -3.35
CA MET A 266 -15.62 -8.39 -4.77
C MET A 266 -17.13 -8.41 -4.97
N LYS A 267 -17.68 -7.38 -5.59
CA LYS A 267 -19.09 -7.29 -6.01
C LYS A 267 -19.28 -7.79 -7.44
N LYS A 268 -20.52 -8.18 -7.78
CA LYS A 268 -20.88 -8.66 -9.14
C LYS A 268 -20.56 -7.66 -10.26
N ASN A 269 -20.47 -6.37 -9.96
CA ASN A 269 -20.15 -5.30 -10.90
C ASN A 269 -18.65 -5.00 -11.00
N GLY A 270 -17.79 -5.85 -10.45
CA GLY A 270 -16.33 -5.66 -10.45
C GLY A 270 -15.79 -4.62 -9.47
N LYS A 271 -16.65 -3.98 -8.66
CA LYS A 271 -16.22 -3.06 -7.59
C LYS A 271 -16.04 -3.79 -6.27
N TYR A 272 -15.23 -3.22 -5.39
CA TYR A 272 -15.04 -3.73 -4.04
C TYR A 272 -16.06 -3.12 -3.06
N ASP A 273 -16.45 -3.89 -2.05
CA ASP A 273 -17.24 -3.39 -0.93
C ASP A 273 -16.32 -2.74 0.10
N PRO A 274 -16.40 -1.42 0.33
CA PRO A 274 -15.49 -0.73 1.23
C PRO A 274 -15.72 -1.04 2.71
N ALA A 275 -16.86 -1.65 3.05
CA ALA A 275 -17.21 -1.97 4.42
C ALA A 275 -16.55 -3.26 4.95
N VAL A 276 -16.04 -4.12 4.05
CA VAL A 276 -15.59 -5.47 4.40
C VAL A 276 -14.08 -5.62 4.35
N GLY A 277 -13.58 -6.61 5.08
CA GLY A 277 -12.15 -6.89 5.18
C GLY A 277 -11.79 -7.56 6.50
N VAL A 278 -10.55 -7.39 6.93
CA VAL A 278 -10.06 -7.88 8.21
C VAL A 278 -9.35 -6.78 8.99
N SER A 279 -9.42 -6.85 10.31
CA SER A 279 -8.74 -5.93 11.23
C SER A 279 -8.14 -6.66 12.42
N GLU A 280 -7.39 -5.97 13.26
CA GLU A 280 -6.73 -6.49 14.46
C GLU A 280 -5.84 -7.72 14.18
N ILE A 281 -5.14 -7.72 13.05
CA ILE A 281 -4.28 -8.80 12.59
C ILE A 281 -3.14 -9.02 13.58
N LYS A 282 -3.09 -10.20 14.21
CA LYS A 282 -2.00 -10.55 15.12
C LYS A 282 -0.75 -10.88 14.34
N LYS A 283 0.32 -10.13 14.62
CA LYS A 283 1.61 -10.20 13.91
C LYS A 283 2.47 -11.38 14.35
N VAL A 284 3.45 -11.75 13.54
CA VAL A 284 4.48 -12.74 13.87
C VAL A 284 5.15 -12.39 15.20
N GLY A 285 5.27 -13.39 16.09
CA GLY A 285 5.81 -13.22 17.44
C GLY A 285 4.77 -12.91 18.52
N THR A 286 3.51 -12.61 18.15
CA THR A 286 2.42 -12.39 19.11
C THR A 286 2.02 -13.70 19.80
N GLN A 287 1.91 -13.70 21.13
CA GLN A 287 1.38 -14.82 21.89
C GLN A 287 -0.15 -14.79 21.89
N VAL A 288 -0.78 -15.94 21.68
CA VAL A 288 -2.23 -16.10 21.70
C VAL A 288 -2.62 -17.32 22.55
N LYS A 289 -3.78 -17.23 23.20
CA LYS A 289 -4.45 -18.38 23.85
C LYS A 289 -5.42 -19.03 22.89
N GLN A 290 -5.81 -20.26 23.16
CA GLN A 290 -6.87 -20.92 22.39
C GLN A 290 -8.16 -20.10 22.45
N GLY A 291 -8.79 -19.86 21.28
CA GLY A 291 -10.02 -19.08 21.17
C GLY A 291 -9.85 -17.56 21.14
N GLU A 292 -8.63 -17.02 21.40
CA GLU A 292 -8.35 -15.60 21.18
C GLU A 292 -8.39 -15.26 19.69
N PRO A 293 -8.79 -14.02 19.32
CA PRO A 293 -8.82 -13.62 17.91
C PRO A 293 -7.41 -13.52 17.32
N LEU A 294 -7.22 -14.14 16.15
CA LEU A 294 -6.07 -13.91 15.27
C LEU A 294 -6.29 -12.68 14.39
N MET A 295 -7.54 -12.41 14.06
CA MET A 295 -8.05 -11.23 13.37
C MET A 295 -9.56 -11.12 13.56
N MET A 296 -10.11 -9.94 13.27
CA MET A 296 -11.55 -9.70 13.15
C MET A 296 -11.92 -9.65 11.67
N ILE A 297 -13.00 -10.32 11.26
CA ILE A 297 -13.47 -10.41 9.88
C ILE A 297 -14.77 -9.62 9.77
N HIS A 298 -14.76 -8.58 8.94
CA HIS A 298 -15.89 -7.71 8.65
C HIS A 298 -16.56 -8.17 7.36
N TYR A 299 -17.87 -8.50 7.39
CA TYR A 299 -18.54 -9.05 6.22
C TYR A 299 -20.03 -8.66 6.13
N ASN A 300 -20.58 -8.72 4.92
CA ASN A 300 -21.98 -8.41 4.62
C ASN A 300 -22.77 -9.59 4.06
N ASP A 301 -22.08 -10.66 3.63
CA ASP A 301 -22.63 -11.83 2.94
C ASP A 301 -22.03 -13.11 3.55
N GLU A 302 -22.88 -13.98 4.09
CA GLU A 302 -22.44 -15.19 4.77
C GLU A 302 -21.80 -16.21 3.83
N ALA A 303 -22.29 -16.33 2.58
CA ALA A 303 -21.70 -17.26 1.61
C ALA A 303 -20.27 -16.84 1.25
N LYS A 304 -20.03 -15.54 1.04
CA LYS A 304 -18.70 -15.00 0.82
C LYS A 304 -17.79 -15.15 2.04
N MET A 305 -18.36 -15.02 3.23
CA MET A 305 -17.64 -15.23 4.48
C MET A 305 -17.14 -16.66 4.61
N GLU A 306 -17.97 -17.67 4.31
CA GLU A 306 -17.56 -19.07 4.36
C GLU A 306 -16.49 -19.38 3.29
N GLU A 307 -16.61 -18.82 2.08
CA GLU A 307 -15.58 -18.93 1.05
C GLU A 307 -14.24 -18.29 1.51
N ALA A 308 -14.28 -17.12 2.09
CA ALA A 308 -13.09 -16.41 2.59
C ALA A 308 -12.41 -17.16 3.74
N LEU A 309 -13.19 -17.83 4.62
CA LEU A 309 -12.66 -18.58 5.75
C LEU A 309 -11.71 -19.72 5.33
N GLU A 310 -11.88 -20.31 4.16
CA GLU A 310 -10.97 -21.35 3.65
C GLU A 310 -9.54 -20.81 3.50
N TYR A 311 -9.41 -19.56 3.04
CA TYR A 311 -8.13 -18.86 2.92
C TYR A 311 -7.63 -18.36 4.27
N LEU A 312 -8.46 -17.66 5.02
CA LEU A 312 -8.07 -16.99 6.26
C LEU A 312 -7.64 -17.96 7.36
N LYS A 313 -8.29 -19.14 7.48
CA LYS A 313 -7.91 -20.19 8.44
C LYS A 313 -6.52 -20.76 8.16
N THR A 314 -6.12 -20.84 6.89
CA THR A 314 -4.83 -21.39 6.46
C THR A 314 -3.70 -20.37 6.46
N ALA A 315 -4.03 -19.08 6.63
CA ALA A 315 -3.06 -18.00 6.61
C ALA A 315 -2.11 -17.99 7.82
N TYR A 316 -2.49 -18.64 8.93
CA TYR A 316 -1.70 -18.62 10.17
C TYR A 316 -1.10 -19.97 10.51
N ARG A 317 0.15 -19.95 10.98
CA ARG A 317 0.79 -21.06 11.67
C ARG A 317 1.18 -20.65 13.08
N LEU A 318 0.79 -21.47 14.08
CA LEU A 318 1.14 -21.26 15.47
C LEU A 318 2.18 -22.29 15.91
N ALA A 319 3.17 -21.83 16.70
CA ALA A 319 4.20 -22.69 17.31
C ALA A 319 4.31 -22.42 18.82
N PRO A 320 4.79 -23.40 19.61
CA PRO A 320 4.98 -23.21 21.03
C PRO A 320 6.13 -22.26 21.38
N LYS A 321 7.09 -22.09 20.46
CA LYS A 321 8.28 -21.25 20.62
C LYS A 321 8.09 -19.94 19.86
N ARG A 322 8.45 -18.82 20.51
CA ARG A 322 8.39 -17.49 19.90
C ARG A 322 9.40 -17.37 18.77
N PRO A 323 8.98 -17.04 17.53
CA PRO A 323 9.90 -16.72 16.45
C PRO A 323 10.47 -15.31 16.62
N ASN A 324 11.58 -15.03 15.94
CA ASN A 324 12.00 -13.66 15.73
C ASN A 324 11.05 -13.01 14.70
N PRO A 325 10.55 -11.78 14.94
CA PRO A 325 9.83 -11.02 13.92
C PRO A 325 10.70 -10.83 12.67
N PRO A 326 10.11 -10.83 11.48
CA PRO A 326 10.85 -10.52 10.26
C PRO A 326 11.34 -9.07 10.28
N GLU A 327 12.51 -8.84 9.68
CA GLU A 327 13.01 -7.48 9.45
C GLU A 327 12.20 -6.83 8.33
N LEU A 328 11.57 -5.69 8.64
CA LEU A 328 10.67 -5.01 7.71
C LEU A 328 11.43 -4.44 6.49
N ILE A 329 12.61 -3.86 6.68
CA ILE A 329 13.44 -3.25 5.63
C ILE A 329 14.76 -3.98 5.55
N VAL A 330 14.89 -4.87 4.56
CA VAL A 330 16.02 -5.79 4.42
C VAL A 330 17.24 -5.13 3.79
N GLU A 331 17.05 -4.28 2.79
CA GLU A 331 18.16 -3.62 2.08
C GLU A 331 17.72 -2.24 1.54
N ARG A 332 18.66 -1.29 1.58
CA ARG A 332 18.58 -0.02 0.88
C ARG A 332 19.57 -0.01 -0.29
N VAL A 333 19.07 0.16 -1.48
CA VAL A 333 19.85 0.26 -2.72
C VAL A 333 19.77 1.69 -3.24
N ALA A 334 20.94 2.30 -3.42
CA ALA A 334 21.02 3.69 -3.93
C ALA A 334 22.15 3.83 -4.95
#